data_725b72816927bed299a946c04203a921
#
_entry.id   725b72816927bed299a946c04203a921
#
_cell.length_a   1.000
_cell.length_b   1.000
_cell.length_c   1.000
_cell.angle_alpha   90.00
_cell.angle_beta   90.00
_cell.angle_gamma   90.00
#
_symmetry.space_group_name_H-M   'P 1'
#
loop_
_entity.id
_entity.type
_entity.pdbx_description
1 polymer ?
#
loop_
_entity_poly.entity_id
_entity_poly.type
_entity_poly.pdbx_seq_one_letter_code
_entity_poly.pdbx_strand_id
1 'polypeptide(L)'
;MLSDENKLRIFTGNANPDLAREIAAYLGTTVGDSVVNRFNNGEIQVMINESVRGKDIFIVQPTCGPIVNDNVMELLIMADAFKRASANHITAVIPYYGYARQDRKARGREPITAKLMADLLETAGITRVVTIDLHAAQIQGFFNIPFDHMPGGPLLAEYIKEKNLENMVVVSPDLGGVSRARGFAEILNAPMAIIDKRRPEPGVAEVMNLIGNVEGKNCILVDDMVDTAGSLTEGARALKKFGANEIYACCTHPILTDPALSRIAQSDITELVVTNTIPLAPSKKHPKINVLSIAPILAETILRIYNDWSVSQLFDIKK
;
A
#
# COMPACT_ATOMS: atom_id res chain seq x y z
N MET A 1 41.74 -8.86 -5.94
CA MET A 1 41.29 -7.47 -5.83
C MET A 1 39.88 -7.45 -5.36
N LEU A 2 39.63 -6.73 -4.31
CA LEU A 2 38.51 -6.83 -3.43
C LEU A 2 37.19 -6.49 -4.11
N SER A 3 36.21 -7.37 -3.98
CA SER A 3 34.81 -7.11 -4.26
C SER A 3 34.36 -5.91 -3.43
N ASP A 4 33.74 -4.94 -4.08
CA ASP A 4 32.98 -3.87 -3.45
C ASP A 4 31.93 -4.56 -2.57
N GLU A 5 32.14 -4.60 -1.26
CA GLU A 5 31.41 -5.47 -0.33
C GLU A 5 29.92 -5.12 -0.20
N ASN A 6 29.48 -3.98 -0.73
CA ASN A 6 28.08 -3.60 -0.71
C ASN A 6 27.55 -3.31 -2.12
N LYS A 7 26.93 -4.31 -2.73
CA LYS A 7 26.32 -4.20 -4.06
C LYS A 7 24.88 -3.64 -4.02
N LEU A 8 24.25 -3.60 -2.85
CA LEU A 8 22.90 -3.07 -2.68
C LEU A 8 22.87 -1.55 -2.87
N ARG A 9 21.96 -1.06 -3.70
CA ARG A 9 21.69 0.38 -3.89
C ARG A 9 20.21 0.67 -3.91
N ILE A 10 19.81 1.68 -3.14
CA ILE A 10 18.44 2.20 -3.10
C ILE A 10 18.36 3.44 -3.97
N PHE A 11 17.39 3.49 -4.86
CA PHE A 11 17.07 4.67 -5.66
C PHE A 11 15.59 5.03 -5.49
N THR A 12 15.21 6.23 -5.84
CA THR A 12 13.84 6.71 -5.78
C THR A 12 13.50 7.58 -6.97
N GLY A 13 12.25 7.47 -7.45
CA GLY A 13 11.66 8.53 -8.25
C GLY A 13 11.07 9.63 -7.35
N ASN A 14 10.19 10.46 -7.90
CA ASN A 14 9.66 11.64 -7.23
C ASN A 14 8.41 11.34 -6.36
N ALA A 15 7.83 10.14 -6.44
CA ALA A 15 6.55 9.86 -5.80
C ALA A 15 6.62 9.83 -4.26
N ASN A 16 7.71 9.27 -3.68
CA ASN A 16 7.87 9.18 -2.21
C ASN A 16 9.34 9.10 -1.79
N PRO A 17 10.15 10.15 -2.01
CA PRO A 17 11.57 10.14 -1.68
C PRO A 17 11.83 10.06 -0.16
N ASP A 18 10.89 10.50 0.68
CA ASP A 18 11.03 10.41 2.14
C ASP A 18 11.03 8.95 2.59
N LEU A 19 10.11 8.13 2.08
CA LEU A 19 10.09 6.70 2.36
C LEU A 19 11.39 6.00 1.92
N ALA A 20 11.93 6.37 0.75
CA ALA A 20 13.20 5.81 0.29
C ALA A 20 14.36 6.16 1.23
N ARG A 21 14.39 7.39 1.77
CA ARG A 21 15.39 7.80 2.78
C ARG A 21 15.22 7.02 4.09
N GLU A 22 13.99 6.84 4.55
CA GLU A 22 13.71 6.01 5.74
C GLU A 22 14.21 4.58 5.54
N ILE A 23 13.89 3.94 4.40
CA ILE A 23 14.36 2.59 4.07
C ILE A 23 15.89 2.53 4.04
N ALA A 24 16.55 3.47 3.37
CA ALA A 24 18.01 3.54 3.30
C ALA A 24 18.64 3.69 4.69
N ALA A 25 18.06 4.53 5.54
CA ALA A 25 18.52 4.72 6.92
C ALA A 25 18.42 3.41 7.76
N TYR A 26 17.32 2.66 7.63
CA TYR A 26 17.18 1.35 8.28
C TYR A 26 18.24 0.33 7.81
N LEU A 27 18.62 0.40 6.54
CA LEU A 27 19.66 -0.46 5.94
C LEU A 27 21.08 0.03 6.24
N GLY A 28 21.25 1.13 6.95
CA GLY A 28 22.56 1.74 7.23
C GLY A 28 23.27 2.27 5.99
N THR A 29 22.51 2.69 4.96
CA THR A 29 22.99 3.22 3.69
C THR A 29 22.32 4.56 3.35
N THR A 30 22.59 5.07 2.16
CA THR A 30 21.98 6.29 1.63
C THR A 30 21.26 5.99 0.30
N VAL A 31 20.33 6.86 -0.08
CA VAL A 31 19.73 6.83 -1.42
C VAL A 31 20.81 7.18 -2.44
N GLY A 32 20.86 6.43 -3.52
CA GLY A 32 21.83 6.60 -4.62
C GLY A 32 21.63 7.91 -5.36
N ASP A 33 22.71 8.39 -5.97
CA ASP A 33 22.71 9.67 -6.69
C ASP A 33 22.09 9.51 -8.08
N SER A 34 20.88 10.04 -8.23
CA SER A 34 20.16 10.13 -9.50
C SER A 34 19.30 11.38 -9.55
N VAL A 35 19.07 11.84 -10.76
CA VAL A 35 18.18 12.99 -11.03
C VAL A 35 17.02 12.51 -11.88
N VAL A 36 15.80 12.75 -11.39
CA VAL A 36 14.56 12.49 -12.12
C VAL A 36 13.85 13.82 -12.30
N ASN A 37 13.92 14.37 -13.48
CA ASN A 37 13.41 15.69 -13.84
C ASN A 37 12.44 15.60 -15.03
N ARG A 38 12.03 16.76 -15.53
CA ARG A 38 11.25 16.91 -16.76
C ARG A 38 11.88 17.92 -17.69
N PHE A 39 11.83 17.61 -18.98
CA PHE A 39 12.06 18.60 -20.02
C PHE A 39 10.91 19.64 -20.04
N ASN A 40 11.13 20.77 -20.68
CA ASN A 40 10.12 21.83 -20.79
C ASN A 40 8.82 21.38 -21.48
N ASN A 41 8.89 20.36 -22.32
CA ASN A 41 7.72 19.76 -22.98
C ASN A 41 6.99 18.72 -22.11
N GLY A 42 7.47 18.46 -20.86
CA GLY A 42 6.85 17.53 -19.92
C GLY A 42 7.39 16.09 -19.96
N GLU A 43 8.26 15.75 -20.92
CA GLU A 43 8.92 14.42 -20.96
C GLU A 43 9.84 14.22 -19.76
N ILE A 44 9.85 13.00 -19.24
CA ILE A 44 10.68 12.64 -18.08
C ILE A 44 12.12 12.41 -18.52
N GLN A 45 13.03 13.00 -17.75
CA GLN A 45 14.47 12.83 -17.89
C GLN A 45 15.05 12.15 -16.66
N VAL A 46 15.77 11.06 -16.85
CA VAL A 46 16.49 10.36 -15.77
C VAL A 46 17.99 10.40 -16.05
N MET A 47 18.77 10.69 -15.01
CA MET A 47 20.22 10.61 -15.02
C MET A 47 20.72 9.91 -13.77
N ILE A 48 21.56 8.88 -13.93
CA ILE A 48 22.22 8.16 -12.84
C ILE A 48 23.64 8.70 -12.74
N ASN A 49 24.01 9.24 -11.58
CA ASN A 49 25.27 9.95 -11.37
C ASN A 49 26.35 9.07 -10.72
N GLU A 50 26.06 7.79 -10.49
CA GLU A 50 27.04 6.84 -9.94
C GLU A 50 27.10 5.54 -10.75
N SER A 51 28.21 4.79 -10.58
CA SER A 51 28.33 3.48 -11.25
C SER A 51 27.43 2.45 -10.60
N VAL A 52 26.55 1.84 -11.38
CA VAL A 52 25.61 0.79 -10.95
C VAL A 52 25.90 -0.57 -11.58
N ARG A 53 27.00 -0.69 -12.34
CA ARG A 53 27.39 -1.93 -13.00
C ARG A 53 27.57 -3.07 -12.00
N GLY A 54 26.82 -4.16 -12.22
CA GLY A 54 26.87 -5.35 -11.38
C GLY A 54 26.30 -5.15 -9.98
N LYS A 55 25.59 -4.04 -9.71
CA LYS A 55 24.89 -3.77 -8.44
C LYS A 55 23.45 -4.26 -8.48
N ASP A 56 22.89 -4.56 -7.32
CA ASP A 56 21.49 -4.91 -7.12
C ASP A 56 20.72 -3.65 -6.74
N ILE A 57 19.84 -3.23 -7.62
CA ILE A 57 19.13 -1.95 -7.56
C ILE A 57 17.71 -2.17 -7.03
N PHE A 58 17.34 -1.36 -6.04
CA PHE A 58 15.98 -1.29 -5.51
C PHE A 58 15.43 0.12 -5.78
N ILE A 59 14.40 0.22 -6.63
CA ILE A 59 13.76 1.49 -6.99
C ILE A 59 12.51 1.64 -6.16
N VAL A 60 12.49 2.58 -5.21
CA VAL A 60 11.33 2.88 -4.38
C VAL A 60 10.47 3.91 -5.10
N GLN A 61 9.33 3.48 -5.66
CA GLN A 61 8.42 4.35 -6.41
C GLN A 61 6.98 3.86 -6.31
N PRO A 62 6.15 4.36 -5.39
CA PRO A 62 4.72 4.11 -5.44
C PRO A 62 4.11 4.73 -6.69
N THR A 63 3.23 3.99 -7.37
CA THR A 63 2.53 4.48 -8.57
C THR A 63 1.19 5.11 -8.19
N CYS A 64 1.26 6.17 -7.35
CA CYS A 64 0.12 6.82 -6.70
C CYS A 64 -0.25 8.17 -7.31
N GLY A 65 -1.40 8.72 -6.88
CA GLY A 65 -1.83 10.06 -7.24
C GLY A 65 -0.99 11.18 -6.57
N PRO A 66 -1.15 12.43 -7.03
CA PRO A 66 -2.10 12.86 -8.07
C PRO A 66 -1.64 12.60 -9.52
N ILE A 67 -0.38 12.25 -9.75
CA ILE A 67 0.24 12.09 -11.07
C ILE A 67 0.60 10.62 -11.35
N VAL A 68 -0.39 9.72 -11.22
CA VAL A 68 -0.20 8.25 -11.34
C VAL A 68 0.60 7.87 -12.59
N ASN A 69 0.22 8.41 -13.76
CA ASN A 69 0.85 8.05 -15.04
C ASN A 69 2.31 8.50 -15.11
N ASP A 70 2.61 9.66 -14.56
CA ASP A 70 3.97 10.19 -14.53
C ASP A 70 4.85 9.35 -13.61
N ASN A 71 4.34 8.96 -12.42
CA ASN A 71 5.07 8.09 -11.50
C ASN A 71 5.33 6.70 -12.10
N VAL A 72 4.41 6.19 -12.93
CA VAL A 72 4.62 4.98 -13.72
C VAL A 72 5.74 5.18 -14.74
N MET A 73 5.67 6.26 -15.54
CA MET A 73 6.70 6.54 -16.54
C MET A 73 8.07 6.80 -15.92
N GLU A 74 8.16 7.49 -14.79
CA GLU A 74 9.42 7.64 -14.04
C GLU A 74 10.02 6.26 -13.73
N LEU A 75 9.22 5.35 -13.16
CA LEU A 75 9.67 4.00 -12.80
C LEU A 75 10.16 3.21 -14.03
N LEU A 76 9.43 3.26 -15.14
CA LEU A 76 9.80 2.56 -16.38
C LEU A 76 11.11 3.10 -16.98
N ILE A 77 11.26 4.42 -17.03
CA ILE A 77 12.47 5.07 -17.59
C ILE A 77 13.66 4.84 -16.66
N MET A 78 13.48 4.87 -15.34
CA MET A 78 14.54 4.51 -14.38
C MET A 78 14.99 3.07 -14.58
N ALA A 79 14.05 2.12 -14.72
CA ALA A 79 14.35 0.70 -14.94
C ALA A 79 15.19 0.51 -16.23
N ASP A 80 14.79 1.13 -17.34
CA ASP A 80 15.55 1.08 -18.60
C ASP A 80 16.95 1.69 -18.44
N ALA A 81 17.08 2.80 -17.72
CA ALA A 81 18.37 3.42 -17.45
C ALA A 81 19.31 2.48 -16.67
N PHE A 82 18.84 1.84 -15.60
CA PHE A 82 19.61 0.87 -14.82
C PHE A 82 19.98 -0.36 -15.64
N LYS A 83 19.05 -0.89 -16.44
CA LYS A 83 19.30 -2.00 -17.37
C LYS A 83 20.43 -1.68 -18.34
N ARG A 84 20.39 -0.49 -18.97
CA ARG A 84 21.43 -0.03 -19.90
C ARG A 84 22.76 0.27 -19.21
N ALA A 85 22.74 0.66 -17.94
CA ALA A 85 23.94 0.85 -17.11
C ALA A 85 24.51 -0.47 -16.56
N SER A 86 23.98 -1.63 -16.97
CA SER A 86 24.43 -2.97 -16.59
C SER A 86 24.27 -3.28 -15.09
N ALA A 87 23.19 -2.83 -14.47
CA ALA A 87 22.78 -3.32 -13.16
C ALA A 87 22.59 -4.86 -13.22
N ASN A 88 22.83 -5.53 -12.08
CA ASN A 88 22.69 -6.99 -11.98
C ASN A 88 21.22 -7.38 -11.87
N HIS A 89 20.56 -6.92 -10.81
CA HIS A 89 19.12 -7.07 -10.61
C HIS A 89 18.47 -5.70 -10.44
N ILE A 90 17.24 -5.57 -10.90
CA ILE A 90 16.44 -4.35 -10.79
C ILE A 90 15.10 -4.72 -10.12
N THR A 91 14.98 -4.42 -8.83
CA THR A 91 13.77 -4.66 -8.05
C THR A 91 12.95 -3.39 -7.96
N ALA A 92 11.71 -3.43 -8.44
CA ALA A 92 10.76 -2.35 -8.23
C ALA A 92 10.08 -2.52 -6.85
N VAL A 93 10.35 -1.61 -5.95
CA VAL A 93 9.66 -1.49 -4.65
C VAL A 93 8.52 -0.50 -4.84
N ILE A 94 7.31 -1.02 -5.01
CA ILE A 94 6.09 -0.26 -5.33
C ILE A 94 5.15 -0.33 -4.12
N PRO A 95 5.32 0.50 -3.08
CA PRO A 95 4.51 0.43 -1.86
C PRO A 95 3.01 0.51 -2.12
N TYR A 96 2.59 1.30 -3.11
CA TYR A 96 1.23 1.34 -3.65
C TYR A 96 1.25 1.04 -5.14
N TYR A 97 0.61 -0.07 -5.54
CA TYR A 97 0.49 -0.49 -6.93
C TYR A 97 -0.73 0.17 -7.58
N GLY A 98 -0.50 1.16 -8.41
CA GLY A 98 -1.55 1.85 -9.17
C GLY A 98 -2.27 0.90 -10.13
N TYR A 99 -3.51 1.24 -10.47
CA TYR A 99 -4.40 0.43 -11.34
C TYR A 99 -4.78 -0.95 -10.76
N ALA A 100 -4.44 -1.27 -9.50
CA ALA A 100 -4.80 -2.54 -8.86
C ALA A 100 -6.31 -2.80 -8.82
N ARG A 101 -7.14 -1.75 -8.89
CA ARG A 101 -8.61 -1.88 -8.97
C ARG A 101 -9.14 -2.30 -10.35
N GLN A 102 -8.25 -2.41 -11.36
CA GLN A 102 -8.57 -2.84 -12.72
C GLN A 102 -7.90 -4.19 -13.01
N ASP A 103 -8.10 -5.15 -12.10
CA ASP A 103 -7.52 -6.51 -12.13
C ASP A 103 -8.32 -7.50 -12.97
N ARG A 104 -9.56 -7.15 -13.31
CA ARG A 104 -10.49 -7.97 -14.08
C ARG A 104 -11.47 -7.11 -14.87
N LYS A 105 -12.10 -7.70 -15.87
CA LYS A 105 -13.23 -7.07 -16.57
C LYS A 105 -14.50 -7.23 -15.73
N ALA A 106 -15.07 -6.13 -15.28
CA ALA A 106 -16.38 -6.11 -14.64
C ALA A 106 -17.50 -6.07 -15.71
N ARG A 107 -17.19 -5.54 -16.89
CA ARG A 107 -18.09 -5.46 -18.06
C ARG A 107 -17.34 -5.84 -19.34
N GLY A 108 -18.10 -6.14 -20.40
CA GLY A 108 -17.51 -6.36 -21.73
C GLY A 108 -16.73 -5.13 -22.21
N ARG A 109 -15.61 -5.35 -22.93
CA ARG A 109 -14.76 -4.33 -23.56
C ARG A 109 -13.96 -3.45 -22.60
N GLU A 110 -13.87 -3.80 -21.32
CA GLU A 110 -13.00 -3.14 -20.36
C GLU A 110 -11.56 -3.70 -20.46
N PRO A 111 -10.53 -2.89 -20.15
CA PRO A 111 -9.15 -3.38 -20.04
C PRO A 111 -8.93 -4.16 -18.74
N ILE A 112 -7.79 -4.84 -18.68
CA ILE A 112 -7.20 -5.34 -17.42
C ILE A 112 -5.89 -4.56 -17.22
N THR A 113 -6.01 -3.32 -16.73
CA THR A 113 -4.89 -2.39 -16.67
C THR A 113 -3.81 -2.85 -15.69
N ALA A 114 -4.18 -3.56 -14.62
CA ALA A 114 -3.19 -4.15 -13.71
C ALA A 114 -2.26 -5.14 -14.42
N LYS A 115 -2.75 -5.91 -15.42
CA LYS A 115 -1.92 -6.79 -16.25
C LYS A 115 -1.04 -5.99 -17.21
N LEU A 116 -1.59 -4.96 -17.87
CA LEU A 116 -0.80 -4.09 -18.73
C LEU A 116 0.40 -3.47 -17.99
N MET A 117 0.17 -3.04 -16.75
CA MET A 117 1.24 -2.50 -15.89
C MET A 117 2.32 -3.54 -15.61
N ALA A 118 1.94 -4.79 -15.32
CA ALA A 118 2.91 -5.88 -15.13
C ALA A 118 3.79 -6.08 -16.36
N ASP A 119 3.17 -6.15 -17.55
CA ASP A 119 3.90 -6.34 -18.82
C ASP A 119 4.86 -5.18 -19.11
N LEU A 120 4.46 -3.94 -18.83
CA LEU A 120 5.33 -2.76 -19.02
C LEU A 120 6.53 -2.78 -18.08
N LEU A 121 6.35 -3.15 -16.82
CA LEU A 121 7.43 -3.26 -15.84
C LEU A 121 8.46 -4.32 -16.24
N GLU A 122 8.01 -5.52 -16.64
CA GLU A 122 8.89 -6.58 -17.12
C GLU A 122 9.64 -6.15 -18.39
N THR A 123 8.95 -5.52 -19.34
CA THR A 123 9.55 -5.02 -20.60
C THR A 123 10.62 -3.98 -20.33
N ALA A 124 10.40 -3.07 -19.37
CA ALA A 124 11.37 -2.06 -18.98
C ALA A 124 12.64 -2.64 -18.35
N GLY A 125 12.59 -3.89 -17.86
CA GLY A 125 13.74 -4.59 -17.31
C GLY A 125 13.69 -4.83 -15.81
N ILE A 126 12.54 -4.64 -15.17
CA ILE A 126 12.32 -5.07 -13.78
C ILE A 126 12.45 -6.58 -13.70
N THR A 127 13.23 -7.07 -12.74
CA THR A 127 13.49 -8.50 -12.51
C THR A 127 12.78 -9.06 -11.27
N ARG A 128 12.22 -8.19 -10.42
CA ARG A 128 11.43 -8.52 -9.22
C ARG A 128 10.55 -7.34 -8.83
N VAL A 129 9.40 -7.62 -8.26
CA VAL A 129 8.51 -6.60 -7.68
C VAL A 129 8.28 -6.87 -6.20
N VAL A 130 8.31 -5.83 -5.38
CA VAL A 130 7.88 -5.82 -3.98
C VAL A 130 6.75 -4.81 -3.84
N THR A 131 5.65 -5.19 -3.22
CA THR A 131 4.51 -4.28 -2.96
C THR A 131 3.87 -4.56 -1.62
N ILE A 132 3.08 -3.60 -1.14
CA ILE A 132 2.30 -3.74 0.10
C ILE A 132 0.81 -3.86 -0.27
N ASP A 133 0.08 -4.74 0.40
CA ASP A 133 -1.39 -4.91 0.37
C ASP A 133 -2.04 -4.62 -0.99
N LEU A 134 -1.87 -5.52 -1.95
CA LEU A 134 -2.60 -5.44 -3.22
C LEU A 134 -4.11 -5.42 -2.99
N HIS A 135 -4.82 -4.56 -3.72
CA HIS A 135 -6.30 -4.57 -3.74
C HIS A 135 -6.85 -5.96 -4.13
N ALA A 136 -6.19 -6.62 -5.04
CA ALA A 136 -6.53 -7.96 -5.51
C ALA A 136 -5.26 -8.83 -5.51
N ALA A 137 -5.16 -9.76 -4.58
CA ALA A 137 -3.95 -10.59 -4.39
C ALA A 137 -3.57 -11.39 -5.64
N GLN A 138 -4.52 -11.73 -6.51
CA GLN A 138 -4.28 -12.44 -7.76
C GLN A 138 -3.42 -11.67 -8.77
N ILE A 139 -3.22 -10.34 -8.60
CA ILE A 139 -2.33 -9.52 -9.46
C ILE A 139 -0.91 -10.08 -9.46
N GLN A 140 -0.45 -10.69 -8.37
CA GLN A 140 0.85 -11.39 -8.34
C GLN A 140 1.01 -12.41 -9.46
N GLY A 141 -0.08 -13.06 -9.89
CA GLY A 141 -0.09 -14.01 -11.00
C GLY A 141 -0.04 -13.36 -12.39
N PHE A 142 -0.04 -12.04 -12.50
CA PHE A 142 0.13 -11.33 -13.77
C PHE A 142 1.60 -11.16 -14.17
N PHE A 143 2.50 -11.43 -13.23
CA PHE A 143 3.95 -11.31 -13.43
C PHE A 143 4.57 -12.68 -13.73
N ASN A 144 5.55 -12.68 -14.65
CA ASN A 144 6.40 -13.85 -14.93
C ASN A 144 7.75 -13.77 -14.19
N ILE A 145 7.93 -12.75 -13.37
CA ILE A 145 9.10 -12.52 -12.50
C ILE A 145 8.71 -12.70 -11.04
N PRO A 146 9.67 -12.92 -10.12
CA PRO A 146 9.40 -12.96 -8.68
C PRO A 146 8.63 -11.73 -8.19
N PHE A 147 7.63 -12.00 -7.35
CA PHE A 147 6.73 -10.99 -6.82
C PHE A 147 6.51 -11.21 -5.32
N ASP A 148 6.90 -10.23 -4.50
CA ASP A 148 6.74 -10.27 -3.05
C ASP A 148 5.59 -9.33 -2.63
N HIS A 149 4.47 -9.93 -2.23
CA HIS A 149 3.30 -9.22 -1.72
C HIS A 149 3.33 -9.18 -0.21
N MET A 150 3.68 -8.03 0.36
CA MET A 150 3.90 -7.82 1.79
C MET A 150 2.62 -7.32 2.48
N PRO A 151 2.19 -7.89 3.62
CA PRO A 151 1.05 -7.37 4.36
C PRO A 151 1.43 -6.14 5.18
N GLY A 152 0.63 -5.07 5.07
CA GLY A 152 0.68 -3.90 5.97
C GLY A 152 -0.19 -4.07 7.21
N GLY A 153 -1.16 -5.00 7.15
CA GLY A 153 -2.10 -5.25 8.23
C GLY A 153 -1.48 -5.50 9.61
N PRO A 154 -0.43 -6.32 9.75
CA PRO A 154 0.22 -6.55 11.04
C PRO A 154 0.74 -5.29 11.71
N LEU A 155 1.33 -4.36 10.97
CA LEU A 155 1.79 -3.07 11.50
C LEU A 155 0.62 -2.25 12.09
N LEU A 156 -0.48 -2.17 11.35
CA LEU A 156 -1.67 -1.45 11.80
C LEU A 156 -2.32 -2.13 13.00
N ALA A 157 -2.36 -3.46 13.03
CA ALA A 157 -2.92 -4.23 14.13
C ALA A 157 -2.12 -4.08 15.43
N GLU A 158 -0.78 -4.12 15.37
CA GLU A 158 0.07 -3.89 16.54
C GLU A 158 -0.13 -2.48 17.11
N TYR A 159 -0.27 -1.45 16.26
CA TYR A 159 -0.60 -0.10 16.72
C TYR A 159 -1.95 -0.05 17.48
N ILE A 160 -2.98 -0.74 16.96
CA ILE A 160 -4.27 -0.81 17.67
C ILE A 160 -4.15 -1.57 18.99
N LYS A 161 -3.36 -2.63 19.03
CA LYS A 161 -3.12 -3.43 20.23
C LYS A 161 -2.44 -2.60 21.35
N GLU A 162 -1.50 -1.73 21.01
CA GLU A 162 -0.82 -0.83 21.93
C GLU A 162 -1.79 0.17 22.60
N LYS A 163 -2.95 0.45 22.00
CA LYS A 163 -4.00 1.30 22.60
C LYS A 163 -4.71 0.64 23.77
N ASN A 164 -4.58 -0.67 23.97
CA ASN A 164 -5.22 -1.43 25.04
C ASN A 164 -6.74 -1.21 25.12
N LEU A 165 -7.42 -1.18 23.97
CA LEU A 165 -8.86 -0.98 23.89
C LEU A 165 -9.59 -2.22 24.45
N GLU A 166 -10.57 -2.00 25.30
CA GLU A 166 -11.43 -3.08 25.80
C GLU A 166 -12.55 -3.40 24.80
N ASN A 167 -13.09 -4.62 24.85
CA ASN A 167 -14.26 -5.05 24.07
C ASN A 167 -14.15 -4.74 22.57
N MET A 168 -13.00 -5.03 21.96
CA MET A 168 -12.78 -4.80 20.53
C MET A 168 -13.60 -5.76 19.65
N VAL A 169 -13.98 -5.28 18.45
CA VAL A 169 -14.49 -6.09 17.34
C VAL A 169 -13.90 -5.56 16.04
N VAL A 170 -13.33 -6.46 15.23
CA VAL A 170 -12.82 -6.11 13.90
C VAL A 170 -13.96 -6.16 12.90
N VAL A 171 -14.10 -5.13 12.09
CA VAL A 171 -15.21 -4.99 11.15
C VAL A 171 -14.70 -4.92 9.72
N SER A 172 -15.22 -5.82 8.86
CA SER A 172 -15.07 -5.69 7.42
C SER A 172 -16.12 -4.73 6.86
N PRO A 173 -15.73 -3.71 6.06
CA PRO A 173 -16.68 -2.75 5.50
C PRO A 173 -17.56 -3.34 4.39
N ASP A 174 -17.19 -4.52 3.87
CA ASP A 174 -17.92 -5.26 2.84
C ASP A 174 -17.49 -6.74 2.81
N LEU A 175 -18.13 -7.54 1.92
CA LEU A 175 -17.81 -8.97 1.78
C LEU A 175 -16.43 -9.22 1.15
N GLY A 176 -15.90 -8.29 0.36
CA GLY A 176 -14.59 -8.42 -0.30
C GLY A 176 -13.42 -8.34 0.69
N GLY A 177 -13.57 -7.53 1.76
CA GLY A 177 -12.55 -7.31 2.78
C GLY A 177 -12.48 -8.38 3.89
N VAL A 178 -13.35 -9.39 3.88
CA VAL A 178 -13.49 -10.37 4.98
C VAL A 178 -12.17 -11.09 5.31
N SER A 179 -11.41 -11.51 4.31
CA SER A 179 -10.13 -12.20 4.55
C SER A 179 -9.11 -11.30 5.24
N ARG A 180 -9.05 -10.02 4.87
CA ARG A 180 -8.18 -9.01 5.50
C ARG A 180 -8.60 -8.79 6.95
N ALA A 181 -9.88 -8.55 7.18
CA ALA A 181 -10.43 -8.35 8.52
C ALA A 181 -10.19 -9.56 9.42
N ARG A 182 -10.24 -10.79 8.88
CA ARG A 182 -9.95 -12.02 9.64
C ARG A 182 -8.50 -12.05 10.12
N GLY A 183 -7.53 -11.82 9.24
CA GLY A 183 -6.11 -11.78 9.64
C GLY A 183 -5.86 -10.71 10.71
N PHE A 184 -6.53 -9.57 10.61
CA PHE A 184 -6.44 -8.51 11.61
C PHE A 184 -7.07 -8.94 12.96
N ALA A 185 -8.23 -9.59 12.92
CA ALA A 185 -8.91 -10.12 14.10
C ALA A 185 -8.09 -11.21 14.84
N GLU A 186 -7.39 -12.06 14.09
CA GLU A 186 -6.48 -13.06 14.65
C GLU A 186 -5.33 -12.41 15.43
N ILE A 187 -4.71 -11.36 14.88
CA ILE A 187 -3.61 -10.63 15.57
C ILE A 187 -4.13 -9.97 16.86
N LEU A 188 -5.31 -9.37 16.81
CA LEU A 188 -5.92 -8.69 17.97
C LEU A 188 -6.60 -9.65 18.94
N ASN A 189 -6.72 -10.94 18.60
CA ASN A 189 -7.55 -11.91 19.35
C ASN A 189 -8.96 -11.37 19.62
N ALA A 190 -9.60 -10.81 18.60
CA ALA A 190 -10.90 -10.12 18.69
C ALA A 190 -11.93 -10.81 17.78
N PRO A 191 -13.24 -10.77 18.13
CA PRO A 191 -14.29 -11.23 17.25
C PRO A 191 -14.41 -10.37 16.00
N MET A 192 -15.12 -10.86 14.98
CA MET A 192 -15.40 -10.17 13.74
C MET A 192 -16.86 -9.80 13.57
N ALA A 193 -17.10 -8.71 12.84
CA ALA A 193 -18.37 -8.36 12.24
C ALA A 193 -18.19 -7.95 10.78
N ILE A 194 -19.27 -7.98 10.01
CA ILE A 194 -19.24 -7.65 8.56
C ILE A 194 -20.41 -6.72 8.27
N ILE A 195 -20.15 -5.62 7.57
CA ILE A 195 -21.20 -4.76 7.02
C ILE A 195 -21.58 -5.34 5.65
N ASP A 196 -22.81 -5.86 5.55
CA ASP A 196 -23.40 -6.34 4.29
C ASP A 196 -24.23 -5.22 3.65
N LYS A 197 -23.71 -4.66 2.57
CA LYS A 197 -24.37 -3.59 1.80
C LYS A 197 -25.24 -4.20 0.72
N ARG A 198 -26.56 -4.00 0.81
CA ARG A 198 -27.50 -4.47 -0.22
C ARG A 198 -28.21 -3.30 -0.88
N ARG A 199 -28.20 -3.28 -2.18
CA ARG A 199 -29.10 -2.46 -3.02
C ARG A 199 -30.20 -3.35 -3.51
N PRO A 200 -31.41 -3.33 -2.90
CA PRO A 200 -32.50 -4.21 -3.31
C PRO A 200 -32.93 -3.94 -4.76
N GLU A 201 -32.91 -2.68 -5.20
CA GLU A 201 -33.27 -2.26 -6.55
C GLU A 201 -32.50 -0.97 -6.96
N PRO A 202 -32.32 -0.71 -8.29
CA PRO A 202 -31.79 0.57 -8.75
C PRO A 202 -32.67 1.74 -8.30
N GLY A 203 -32.06 2.72 -7.60
CA GLY A 203 -32.76 3.91 -7.10
C GLY A 203 -33.32 3.79 -5.67
N VAL A 204 -33.23 2.62 -5.06
CA VAL A 204 -33.58 2.43 -3.64
C VAL A 204 -32.36 2.72 -2.75
N ALA A 205 -32.61 3.30 -1.57
CA ALA A 205 -31.56 3.58 -0.59
C ALA A 205 -30.84 2.29 -0.20
N GLU A 206 -29.51 2.38 -0.09
CA GLU A 206 -28.66 1.27 0.32
C GLU A 206 -29.00 0.82 1.73
N VAL A 207 -29.35 -0.44 1.89
CA VAL A 207 -29.61 -1.03 3.21
C VAL A 207 -28.34 -1.66 3.72
N MET A 208 -27.88 -1.21 4.88
CA MET A 208 -26.74 -1.80 5.57
C MET A 208 -27.24 -2.79 6.63
N ASN A 209 -26.88 -4.05 6.44
CA ASN A 209 -27.07 -5.10 7.44
C ASN A 209 -25.76 -5.36 8.14
N LEU A 210 -25.84 -5.76 9.41
CA LEU A 210 -24.67 -6.14 10.20
C LEU A 210 -24.72 -7.66 10.48
N ILE A 211 -23.65 -8.35 10.16
CA ILE A 211 -23.42 -9.73 10.56
C ILE A 211 -22.44 -9.71 11.72
N GLY A 212 -22.83 -10.19 12.87
CA GLY A 212 -22.08 -10.10 14.12
C GLY A 212 -22.68 -9.11 15.12
N ASN A 213 -21.98 -8.86 16.23
CA ASN A 213 -22.44 -7.96 17.29
C ASN A 213 -21.41 -6.87 17.58
N VAL A 214 -21.85 -5.60 17.52
CA VAL A 214 -21.02 -4.40 17.77
C VAL A 214 -21.55 -3.54 18.90
N GLU A 215 -22.68 -3.89 19.51
CA GLU A 215 -23.32 -3.11 20.58
C GLU A 215 -22.39 -2.98 21.80
N GLY A 216 -22.12 -1.76 22.22
CA GLY A 216 -21.21 -1.44 23.31
C GLY A 216 -19.73 -1.74 23.07
N LYS A 217 -19.34 -2.05 21.83
CA LYS A 217 -17.95 -2.43 21.49
C LYS A 217 -17.19 -1.32 20.80
N ASN A 218 -15.87 -1.38 20.95
CA ASN A 218 -14.92 -0.58 20.16
C ASN A 218 -14.67 -1.26 18.82
N CYS A 219 -15.11 -0.63 17.73
CA CYS A 219 -15.08 -1.19 16.39
C CYS A 219 -13.81 -0.78 15.65
N ILE A 220 -13.13 -1.74 15.02
CA ILE A 220 -11.96 -1.51 14.19
C ILE A 220 -12.34 -1.83 12.74
N LEU A 221 -12.66 -0.80 11.95
CA LEU A 221 -12.91 -0.93 10.51
C LEU A 221 -11.57 -1.16 9.78
N VAL A 222 -11.47 -2.19 8.94
CA VAL A 222 -10.22 -2.55 8.26
C VAL A 222 -10.44 -2.61 6.75
N ASP A 223 -9.67 -1.82 6.00
CA ASP A 223 -9.68 -1.83 4.54
C ASP A 223 -8.25 -1.76 3.97
N ASP A 224 -8.05 -2.01 2.64
CA ASP A 224 -6.76 -1.82 1.99
C ASP A 224 -6.46 -0.36 1.72
N MET A 225 -7.46 0.39 1.30
CA MET A 225 -7.27 1.79 0.92
C MET A 225 -8.43 2.69 1.33
N VAL A 226 -8.14 3.95 1.53
CA VAL A 226 -9.13 5.01 1.68
C VAL A 226 -8.94 6.04 0.57
N ASP A 227 -9.93 6.09 -0.35
CA ASP A 227 -9.93 7.04 -1.48
C ASP A 227 -10.78 8.27 -1.11
N THR A 228 -12.04 8.34 -1.47
CA THR A 228 -12.95 9.45 -1.12
C THR A 228 -13.53 9.35 0.29
N ALA A 229 -13.20 8.33 1.04
CA ALA A 229 -13.70 7.98 2.37
C ALA A 229 -15.23 7.76 2.47
N GLY A 230 -15.94 7.67 1.35
CA GLY A 230 -17.41 7.47 1.37
C GLY A 230 -17.80 6.18 2.08
N SER A 231 -17.33 5.05 1.58
CA SER A 231 -17.64 3.72 2.17
C SER A 231 -17.24 3.61 3.64
N LEU A 232 -16.06 4.16 3.98
CA LEU A 232 -15.52 4.11 5.33
C LEU A 232 -16.39 4.90 6.32
N THR A 233 -16.80 6.14 5.97
CA THR A 233 -17.60 7.01 6.83
C THR A 233 -19.06 6.57 6.93
N GLU A 234 -19.61 6.01 5.85
CA GLU A 234 -20.95 5.39 5.87
C GLU A 234 -20.95 4.14 6.75
N GLY A 235 -19.91 3.31 6.66
CA GLY A 235 -19.72 2.17 7.56
C GLY A 235 -19.66 2.60 9.02
N ALA A 236 -18.88 3.62 9.35
CA ALA A 236 -18.80 4.17 10.70
C ALA A 236 -20.16 4.66 11.21
N ARG A 237 -20.90 5.40 10.39
CA ARG A 237 -22.27 5.84 10.74
C ARG A 237 -23.22 4.67 10.99
N ALA A 238 -23.13 3.60 10.20
CA ALA A 238 -23.92 2.41 10.40
C ALA A 238 -23.58 1.71 11.73
N LEU A 239 -22.30 1.56 12.04
CA LEU A 239 -21.85 0.98 13.30
C LEU A 239 -22.36 1.78 14.52
N LYS A 240 -22.33 3.11 14.45
CA LYS A 240 -22.94 3.96 15.51
C LYS A 240 -24.43 3.68 15.68
N LYS A 241 -25.17 3.52 14.59
CA LYS A 241 -26.62 3.16 14.65
C LYS A 241 -26.85 1.78 15.28
N PHE A 242 -25.89 0.85 15.12
CA PHE A 242 -25.92 -0.48 15.74
C PHE A 242 -25.36 -0.49 17.18
N GLY A 243 -25.10 0.67 17.78
CA GLY A 243 -24.70 0.81 19.18
C GLY A 243 -23.21 0.67 19.46
N ALA A 244 -22.36 0.81 18.44
CA ALA A 244 -20.89 0.82 18.63
C ALA A 244 -20.47 1.97 19.56
N ASN A 245 -19.48 1.71 20.43
CA ASN A 245 -18.90 2.70 21.33
C ASN A 245 -17.97 3.65 20.56
N GLU A 246 -16.72 3.29 20.36
CA GLU A 246 -15.77 4.04 19.53
C GLU A 246 -15.50 3.33 18.21
N ILE A 247 -15.10 4.10 17.19
CA ILE A 247 -14.83 3.57 15.86
C ILE A 247 -13.46 4.03 15.42
N TYR A 248 -12.56 3.08 15.30
CA TYR A 248 -11.25 3.23 14.69
C TYR A 248 -11.29 2.69 13.27
N ALA A 249 -10.49 3.24 12.38
CA ALA A 249 -10.34 2.73 11.03
C ALA A 249 -8.86 2.51 10.73
N CYS A 250 -8.55 1.40 10.05
CA CYS A 250 -7.21 1.04 9.62
C CYS A 250 -7.20 0.79 8.12
N CYS A 251 -6.42 1.55 7.37
CA CYS A 251 -6.25 1.40 5.93
C CYS A 251 -4.78 1.51 5.56
N THR A 252 -4.28 0.59 4.75
CA THR A 252 -2.87 0.62 4.34
C THR A 252 -2.57 1.82 3.46
N HIS A 253 -3.43 2.12 2.47
CA HIS A 253 -3.15 3.12 1.45
C HIS A 253 -4.03 4.38 1.58
N PRO A 254 -3.45 5.52 2.01
CA PRO A 254 -4.17 6.79 2.12
C PRO A 254 -4.19 7.56 0.79
N ILE A 255 -5.06 7.20 -0.14
CA ILE A 255 -5.21 7.95 -1.40
C ILE A 255 -5.78 9.33 -1.09
N LEU A 256 -6.82 9.39 -0.28
CA LEU A 256 -7.44 10.60 0.27
C LEU A 256 -7.74 11.67 -0.79
N THR A 257 -8.42 11.28 -1.86
CA THR A 257 -8.93 12.26 -2.85
C THR A 257 -10.12 13.01 -2.29
N ASP A 258 -10.30 14.26 -2.74
CA ASP A 258 -11.45 15.05 -2.31
C ASP A 258 -12.78 14.32 -2.59
N PRO A 259 -13.72 14.37 -1.65
CA PRO A 259 -13.78 15.11 -0.39
C PRO A 259 -13.42 14.28 0.87
N ALA A 260 -12.42 13.41 0.83
CA ALA A 260 -12.09 12.47 1.91
C ALA A 260 -11.91 13.16 3.27
N LEU A 261 -11.11 14.23 3.33
CA LEU A 261 -10.80 14.91 4.61
C LEU A 261 -12.04 15.48 5.28
N SER A 262 -12.90 16.15 4.52
CA SER A 262 -14.13 16.73 5.09
C SER A 262 -15.09 15.64 5.58
N ARG A 263 -15.16 14.51 4.89
CA ARG A 263 -15.96 13.35 5.32
C ARG A 263 -15.41 12.73 6.60
N ILE A 264 -14.11 12.52 6.70
CA ILE A 264 -13.44 11.97 7.88
C ILE A 264 -13.64 12.92 9.08
N ALA A 265 -13.43 14.22 8.87
CA ALA A 265 -13.60 15.23 9.91
C ALA A 265 -14.99 15.21 10.53
N GLN A 266 -16.03 15.05 9.70
CA GLN A 266 -17.46 15.06 10.09
C GLN A 266 -17.99 13.68 10.48
N SER A 267 -17.19 12.62 10.38
CA SER A 267 -17.61 11.24 10.65
C SER A 267 -17.52 10.88 12.11
N ASP A 268 -18.17 9.75 12.46
CA ASP A 268 -18.09 9.10 13.77
C ASP A 268 -16.75 8.36 13.98
N ILE A 269 -15.79 8.43 13.05
CA ILE A 269 -14.47 7.83 13.20
C ILE A 269 -13.69 8.63 14.24
N THR A 270 -13.23 7.93 15.27
CA THR A 270 -12.38 8.46 16.34
C THR A 270 -10.97 8.72 15.79
N GLU A 271 -10.41 7.73 15.09
CA GLU A 271 -9.09 7.79 14.49
C GLU A 271 -9.02 6.92 13.24
N LEU A 272 -8.38 7.45 12.20
CA LEU A 272 -7.98 6.72 11.00
C LEU A 272 -6.47 6.50 11.02
N VAL A 273 -6.05 5.26 11.09
CA VAL A 273 -4.64 4.85 11.04
C VAL A 273 -4.31 4.38 9.62
N VAL A 274 -3.28 4.96 9.04
CA VAL A 274 -2.82 4.66 7.68
C VAL A 274 -1.31 4.47 7.65
N THR A 275 -0.76 4.07 6.51
CA THR A 275 0.69 3.99 6.34
C THR A 275 1.21 5.06 5.38
N ASN A 276 2.54 5.25 5.35
CA ASN A 276 3.19 6.13 4.38
C ASN A 276 3.51 5.45 3.03
N THR A 277 2.76 4.40 2.64
CA THR A 277 2.82 3.80 1.29
C THR A 277 2.54 4.82 0.19
N ILE A 278 1.70 5.80 0.48
CA ILE A 278 1.43 7.00 -0.29
C ILE A 278 1.79 8.20 0.60
N PRO A 279 2.62 9.15 0.12
CA PRO A 279 2.99 10.29 0.93
C PRO A 279 1.78 11.18 1.23
N LEU A 280 1.62 11.57 2.49
CA LEU A 280 0.55 12.46 2.89
C LEU A 280 0.97 13.91 2.73
N ALA A 281 0.39 14.61 1.74
CA ALA A 281 0.65 16.03 1.55
C ALA A 281 0.33 16.84 2.81
N PRO A 282 1.06 17.92 3.12
CA PRO A 282 0.82 18.76 4.29
C PRO A 282 -0.65 19.24 4.41
N SER A 283 -1.31 19.53 3.28
CA SER A 283 -2.71 19.93 3.21
C SER A 283 -3.70 18.81 3.59
N LYS A 284 -3.24 17.57 3.63
CA LYS A 284 -4.04 16.38 4.02
C LYS A 284 -3.82 15.94 5.47
N LYS A 285 -3.01 16.65 6.24
CA LYS A 285 -2.84 16.39 7.67
C LYS A 285 -4.11 16.75 8.43
N HIS A 286 -4.58 15.84 9.26
CA HIS A 286 -5.78 16.04 10.09
C HIS A 286 -5.60 15.33 11.45
N PRO A 287 -6.09 15.89 12.59
CA PRO A 287 -5.91 15.30 13.92
C PRO A 287 -6.43 13.85 14.07
N LYS A 288 -7.44 13.49 13.29
CA LYS A 288 -7.98 12.12 13.26
C LYS A 288 -7.15 11.14 12.42
N ILE A 289 -6.13 11.60 11.67
CA ILE A 289 -5.35 10.76 10.77
C ILE A 289 -3.97 10.55 11.36
N ASN A 290 -3.62 9.30 11.65
CA ASN A 290 -2.31 8.88 12.10
C ASN A 290 -1.60 8.08 11.01
N VAL A 291 -0.33 8.39 10.74
CA VAL A 291 0.46 7.77 9.67
C VAL A 291 1.60 6.96 10.27
N LEU A 292 1.61 5.65 10.00
CA LEU A 292 2.68 4.74 10.41
C LEU A 292 3.67 4.54 9.25
N SER A 293 4.95 4.44 9.58
CA SER A 293 5.97 4.16 8.56
C SER A 293 6.01 2.68 8.19
N ILE A 294 5.95 2.39 6.89
CA ILE A 294 6.15 1.05 6.33
C ILE A 294 7.62 0.74 6.04
N ALA A 295 8.52 1.71 6.27
CA ALA A 295 9.94 1.58 5.98
C ALA A 295 10.61 0.37 6.67
N PRO A 296 10.32 0.01 7.93
CA PRO A 296 10.92 -1.15 8.57
C PRO A 296 10.63 -2.46 7.83
N ILE A 297 9.37 -2.65 7.41
CA ILE A 297 8.95 -3.87 6.68
C ILE A 297 9.64 -3.93 5.31
N LEU A 298 9.66 -2.82 4.58
CA LEU A 298 10.30 -2.76 3.27
C LEU A 298 11.82 -2.93 3.37
N ALA A 299 12.47 -2.32 4.35
CA ALA A 299 13.90 -2.47 4.58
C ALA A 299 14.29 -3.93 4.89
N GLU A 300 13.57 -4.59 5.79
CA GLU A 300 13.79 -6.00 6.10
C GLU A 300 13.52 -6.90 4.89
N THR A 301 12.48 -6.60 4.11
CA THR A 301 12.21 -7.33 2.84
C THR A 301 13.37 -7.19 1.87
N ILE A 302 13.85 -5.97 1.65
CA ILE A 302 14.99 -5.68 0.76
C ILE A 302 16.24 -6.42 1.25
N LEU A 303 16.51 -6.39 2.56
CA LEU A 303 17.66 -7.07 3.15
C LEU A 303 17.60 -8.58 2.93
N ARG A 304 16.42 -9.19 3.09
CA ARG A 304 16.21 -10.63 2.85
C ARG A 304 16.38 -11.00 1.39
N ILE A 305 15.80 -10.21 0.47
CA ILE A 305 15.99 -10.41 -0.97
C ILE A 305 17.46 -10.33 -1.35
N TYR A 306 18.18 -9.34 -0.84
CA TYR A 306 19.60 -9.13 -1.14
C TYR A 306 20.50 -10.26 -0.64
N ASN A 307 20.16 -10.86 0.53
CA ASN A 307 20.92 -11.96 1.12
C ASN A 307 20.39 -13.37 0.76
N ASP A 308 19.46 -13.47 -0.20
CA ASP A 308 18.78 -14.72 -0.57
C ASP A 308 18.10 -15.44 0.61
N TRP A 309 17.62 -14.67 1.58
CA TRP A 309 16.88 -15.19 2.73
C TRP A 309 15.39 -15.28 2.44
N SER A 310 14.69 -16.17 3.16
CA SER A 310 13.25 -16.33 3.03
C SER A 310 12.49 -15.07 3.47
N VAL A 311 11.73 -14.48 2.56
CA VAL A 311 10.83 -13.34 2.83
C VAL A 311 9.58 -13.80 3.60
N SER A 312 9.10 -15.04 3.39
CA SER A 312 7.90 -15.57 4.06
C SER A 312 8.00 -15.60 5.58
N GLN A 313 9.21 -15.72 6.13
CA GLN A 313 9.45 -15.67 7.58
C GLN A 313 9.02 -14.34 8.23
N LEU A 314 8.88 -13.28 7.46
CA LEU A 314 8.35 -11.99 7.96
C LEU A 314 6.85 -12.07 8.31
N PHE A 315 6.14 -13.09 7.80
CA PHE A 315 4.69 -13.26 7.96
C PHE A 315 4.32 -14.47 8.81
N ASP A 316 5.29 -15.32 9.15
CA ASP A 316 5.09 -16.41 10.09
C ASP A 316 4.82 -15.81 11.49
N ILE A 317 3.63 -15.23 11.65
CA ILE A 317 3.02 -15.07 12.97
C ILE A 317 3.00 -16.47 13.52
N LYS A 318 3.84 -16.75 14.51
CA LYS A 318 3.96 -18.07 15.15
C LYS A 318 2.54 -18.59 15.40
N LYS A 319 2.22 -19.67 14.67
CA LYS A 319 1.06 -20.50 14.98
C LYS A 319 1.16 -21.03 16.38
#